data_0a505b8d09bdcad4f0e2299a68d101e6
#
_entry.id   0a505b8d09bdcad4f0e2299a68d101e6
#
_cell.length_a   1.000
_cell.length_b   1.000
_cell.length_c   1.000
_cell.angle_alpha   90.00
_cell.angle_beta   90.00
_cell.angle_gamma   90.00
#
_symmetry.space_group_name_H-M   'P 1'
#
loop_
_entity.id
_entity.type
_entity.pdbx_description
1 polymer ?
#
loop_
_entity_poly.entity_id
_entity_poly.type
_entity_poly.pdbx_seq_one_letter_code
_entity_poly.pdbx_strand_id
1 'polypeptide(L)' 'MIYKLTKKVIESGNYEYQAMLNKLDVYLLGNRITSEQYNELKGMMDSQFTA' A
#
# COMPACT_ATOMS: atom_id res chain seq x y z
N MET A 1 11.69 -2.28 5.16
CA MET A 1 11.13 -3.54 5.59
C MET A 1 9.65 -3.61 5.38
N ILE A 2 8.90 -2.75 6.07
CA ILE A 2 7.45 -2.81 5.93
C ILE A 2 6.99 -2.46 4.51
N TYR A 3 7.74 -1.60 3.84
CA TYR A 3 7.44 -1.25 2.46
C TYR A 3 7.48 -2.48 1.55
N LYS A 4 8.54 -3.26 1.65
CA LYS A 4 8.69 -4.45 0.81
C LYS A 4 7.60 -5.48 1.08
N LEU A 5 7.29 -5.69 2.35
CA LEU A 5 6.24 -6.63 2.71
C LEU A 5 4.90 -6.20 2.18
N THR A 6 4.59 -4.92 2.36
CA THR A 6 3.33 -4.36 1.88
C THR A 6 3.24 -4.45 0.37
N LYS A 7 4.34 -4.16 -0.31
CA LYS A 7 4.38 -4.24 -1.77
C LYS A 7 4.08 -5.65 -2.24
N LYS A 8 4.65 -6.66 -1.58
CA LYS A 8 4.39 -8.05 -1.93
C LYS A 8 2.93 -8.41 -1.74
N VAL A 9 2.32 -7.96 -0.66
CA VAL A 9 0.90 -8.22 -0.42
C VAL A 9 0.05 -7.61 -1.52
N ILE A 10 0.38 -6.38 -1.90
CA ILE A 10 -0.36 -5.69 -2.96
C ILE A 10 -0.19 -6.41 -4.28
N GLU A 11 1.03 -6.84 -4.60
CA GLU A 11 1.30 -7.55 -5.85
C GLU A 11 0.53 -8.86 -5.93
N SER A 12 0.31 -9.50 -4.80
CA SER A 12 -0.43 -10.76 -4.77
C SER A 12 -1.92 -10.56 -5.06
N GLY A 13 -2.42 -9.34 -4.83
CA GLY A 13 -3.84 -9.04 -5.02
C GLY A 13 -4.72 -9.58 -3.92
N ASN A 14 -4.15 -10.21 -2.91
CA ASN A 14 -4.91 -10.85 -1.85
C ASN A 14 -5.08 -9.92 -0.66
N TYR A 15 -5.86 -8.86 -0.85
CA TYR A 15 -6.10 -7.87 0.18
C TYR A 15 -7.40 -7.12 -0.11
N GLU A 16 -7.93 -6.46 0.92
CA GLU A 16 -9.08 -5.59 0.76
C GLU A 16 -8.57 -4.16 0.58
N TYR A 17 -9.05 -3.48 -0.45
CA TYR A 17 -8.56 -2.15 -0.80
C TYR A 17 -8.64 -1.18 0.37
N GLN A 18 -9.83 -1.05 0.97
CA GLN A 18 -10.02 -0.08 2.04
C GLN A 18 -9.17 -0.40 3.26
N ALA A 19 -9.10 -1.68 3.62
CA ALA A 19 -8.28 -2.08 4.76
C ALA A 19 -6.81 -1.81 4.52
N MET A 20 -6.33 -2.10 3.32
CA MET A 20 -4.95 -1.84 2.97
C MET A 20 -4.65 -0.35 2.97
N LEU A 21 -5.56 0.45 2.44
CA LEU A 21 -5.39 1.90 2.42
C LEU A 21 -5.26 2.45 3.84
N ASN A 22 -6.08 1.96 4.76
CA ASN A 22 -5.99 2.36 6.16
C ASN A 22 -4.63 2.00 6.75
N LYS A 23 -4.12 0.84 6.41
CA LYS A 23 -2.80 0.42 6.89
C LYS A 23 -1.71 1.34 6.33
N LEU A 24 -1.81 1.71 5.07
CA LEU A 24 -0.84 2.63 4.46
C LEU A 24 -0.86 3.97 5.17
N ASP A 25 -2.04 4.46 5.52
CA ASP A 25 -2.16 5.72 6.26
C ASP A 25 -1.42 5.64 7.59
N VAL A 26 -1.61 4.54 8.32
CA VAL A 26 -0.95 4.34 9.60
C VAL A 26 0.57 4.27 9.41
N TYR A 27 1.02 3.56 8.39
CA TYR A 27 2.45 3.44 8.13
C TYR A 27 3.07 4.80 7.82
N LEU A 28 2.37 5.62 7.06
CA LEU A 28 2.85 6.95 6.72
C LEU A 28 2.93 7.83 7.96
N LEU A 29 1.90 7.80 8.79
CA LEU A 29 1.87 8.57 10.04
C LEU A 29 2.99 8.15 10.98
N GLY A 30 3.33 6.85 10.99
CA GLY A 30 4.38 6.33 11.83
C GLY A 30 5.77 6.41 11.22
N ASN A 31 5.91 7.06 10.07
CA ASN A 31 7.18 7.17 9.36
C ASN A 31 7.76 5.82 8.96
N ARG A 32 6.89 4.83 8.77
CA ARG A 32 7.32 3.51 8.31
C ARG A 32 7.50 3.47 6.80
N ILE A 33 6.82 4.36 6.09
CA ILE A 33 6.99 4.55 4.66
C ILE A 33 7.02 6.04 4.39
N THR A 34 7.58 6.41 3.24
CA THR A 34 7.64 7.82 2.83
C THR A 34 6.39 8.18 2.03
N SER A 35 6.19 9.49 1.82
CA SER A 35 5.09 9.95 0.97
C SER A 35 5.17 9.35 -0.42
N GLU A 36 6.38 9.27 -0.96
CA GLU A 36 6.58 8.68 -2.28
C GLU A 36 6.20 7.22 -2.31
N GLN A 37 6.60 6.49 -1.27
CA GLN A 37 6.25 5.07 -1.16
C GLN A 37 4.74 4.89 -1.00
N TYR A 38 4.11 5.76 -0.22
CA TYR A 38 2.66 5.73 -0.06
C TYR A 38 1.97 5.89 -1.41
N ASN A 39 2.39 6.91 -2.16
CA ASN A 39 1.79 7.18 -3.46
C ASN A 39 2.02 6.03 -4.44
N GLU A 40 3.20 5.43 -4.39
CA GLU A 40 3.52 4.30 -5.25
C GLU A 40 2.62 3.11 -4.95
N LEU A 41 2.50 2.77 -3.67
CA LEU A 41 1.69 1.63 -3.25
C LEU A 41 0.21 1.86 -3.56
N LYS A 42 -0.26 3.07 -3.30
CA LYS A 42 -1.65 3.42 -3.61
C LYS A 42 -1.92 3.32 -5.11
N GLY A 43 -0.96 3.79 -5.92
CA GLY A 43 -1.09 3.70 -7.36
C GLY A 43 -1.15 2.26 -7.84
N MET A 44 -0.37 1.37 -7.24
CA MET A 44 -0.43 -0.04 -7.56
C MET A 44 -1.81 -0.62 -7.26
N MET A 45 -2.37 -0.26 -6.11
CA MET A 45 -3.69 -0.74 -5.73
C MET A 45 -4.76 -0.20 -6.68
N ASP A 46 -4.67 1.07 -7.01
CA ASP A 46 -5.64 1.67 -7.94
C ASP A 46 -5.58 0.99 -9.31
N SER A 47 -4.39 0.68 -9.77
CA SER A 47 -4.20 0.01 -11.04
C SER A 47 -4.85 -1.37 -11.05
N GLN A 48 -4.70 -2.10 -9.97
CA GLN A 48 -5.33 -3.42 -9.84
C GLN A 48 -6.84 -3.32 -9.72
N PHE A 49 -7.30 -2.32 -8.97
CA PHE A 49 -8.71 -2.18 -8.65
C PHE A 49 -9.53 -1.77 -9.87
N THR A 50 -8.96 -0.96 -10.73
CA THR A 50 -9.67 -0.43 -11.89
C THR A 50 -9.50 -1.26 -13.14
N ALA A 51 -8.74 -2.31 -13.08
CA ALA A 51 -8.44 -3.17 -14.25
C ALA A 51 -9.65 -3.99 -14.77
#